data_1cffd33f226f2e57fbb4442d653dcf4e
#
_entry.id   1cffd33f226f2e57fbb4442d653dcf4e
#
_cell.length_a   1.000
_cell.length_b   1.000
_cell.length_c   1.000
_cell.angle_alpha   90.00
_cell.angle_beta   90.00
_cell.angle_gamma   90.00
#
_symmetry.space_group_name_H-M   'P 1'
#
loop_
_entity.id
_entity.type
_entity.pdbx_description
1 polymer ?
#
loop_
_entity_poly.entity_id
_entity_poly.type
_entity_poly.pdbx_seq_one_letter_code
_entity_poly.pdbx_strand_id
1 'polypeptide(L)'
;SSNMQKNIIWAKNEDVLQINSKASLLMDYDSKTVIYENNSKARLPVASMVKIMTLLLTYEEIDKGNMSLETMIPTTENASKMGGSQVFIDPYVEYKAEDLIKSVIMMSANDASVALAEYISGSEKAFVQKMNDKAKELNMENTLYANCTGLPAPEQYSCANDCAILLKKLLKYEHYHSLSKVWMDKLVHPSGRETELVNTNKLVRYYKGCDSGKTGSTSEAGYCLTASAEKNDFRLIAVVIGAKTGQERFNYVTELFNYGFANYENKTIVDSKVPVVENYEILQAKCKVANIYAQEDYYGLSKKGKEIGYDISYEINKAKAPLKSGDIVG
;
A
#
# COMPACT_ATOMS: atom_id res chain seq x y z
N SER A 1 -12.34 -5.42 -26.57
CA SER A 1 -11.79 -4.80 -25.35
C SER A 1 -12.33 -3.39 -25.19
N SER A 2 -12.55 -2.98 -23.97
CA SER A 2 -12.96 -1.61 -23.64
C SER A 2 -11.75 -0.83 -23.14
N ASN A 3 -11.48 0.33 -23.71
CA ASN A 3 -10.49 1.27 -23.21
C ASN A 3 -11.18 2.34 -22.40
N MET A 4 -10.77 2.52 -21.18
CA MET A 4 -11.26 3.58 -20.29
C MET A 4 -10.14 4.58 -20.06
N GLN A 5 -10.32 5.79 -20.56
CA GLN A 5 -9.42 6.91 -20.31
C GLN A 5 -10.06 7.87 -19.31
N LYS A 6 -9.30 8.27 -18.32
CA LYS A 6 -9.78 9.18 -17.28
C LYS A 6 -9.30 10.59 -17.60
N ASN A 7 -10.20 11.46 -17.99
CA ASN A 7 -9.93 12.90 -18.09
C ASN A 7 -10.39 13.56 -16.79
N ILE A 8 -9.61 13.38 -15.73
CA ILE A 8 -9.90 14.00 -14.45
C ILE A 8 -8.98 15.21 -14.31
N ILE A 9 -9.57 16.40 -14.40
CA ILE A 9 -8.88 17.64 -14.09
C ILE A 9 -9.35 18.09 -12.73
N TRP A 10 -8.48 17.89 -11.72
CA TRP A 10 -8.73 18.40 -10.39
C TRP A 10 -8.21 19.84 -10.32
N ALA A 11 -8.98 20.73 -9.72
CA ALA A 11 -8.43 22.02 -9.34
C ALA A 11 -7.24 21.79 -8.43
N LYS A 12 -6.10 22.48 -8.70
CA LYS A 12 -4.96 22.45 -7.79
C LYS A 12 -5.43 22.71 -6.38
N ASN A 13 -4.86 21.97 -5.42
CA ASN A 13 -5.06 22.20 -4.01
C ASN A 13 -4.82 23.67 -3.68
N GLU A 14 -5.88 24.37 -3.45
CA GLU A 14 -5.83 25.48 -2.53
C GLU A 14 -5.76 24.84 -1.15
N ASP A 15 -5.05 25.44 -0.20
CA ASP A 15 -4.85 24.92 1.16
C ASP A 15 -6.20 24.76 1.89
N VAL A 16 -6.97 23.76 1.46
CA VAL A 16 -8.25 23.38 2.07
C VAL A 16 -8.00 22.69 3.41
N LEU A 17 -6.82 22.11 3.56
CA LEU A 17 -6.38 21.40 4.76
C LEU A 17 -5.15 22.09 5.34
N GLN A 18 -5.14 22.20 6.66
CA GLN A 18 -4.00 22.76 7.39
C GLN A 18 -3.13 21.62 7.93
N ILE A 19 -2.37 21.02 7.04
CA ILE A 19 -1.43 19.95 7.38
C ILE A 19 -0.05 20.57 7.56
N ASN A 20 0.36 20.74 8.80
CA ASN A 20 1.66 21.31 9.14
C ASN A 20 2.72 20.23 9.33
N SER A 21 3.11 19.61 8.22
CA SER A 21 4.17 18.62 8.13
C SER A 21 5.14 18.98 7.01
N LYS A 22 6.27 18.28 6.93
CA LYS A 22 7.25 18.52 5.84
C LYS A 22 6.70 18.07 4.49
N ALA A 23 5.92 16.99 4.46
CA ALA A 23 5.27 16.49 3.26
C ALA A 23 3.99 15.76 3.61
N SER A 24 3.04 15.75 2.69
CA SER A 24 1.77 15.02 2.85
C SER A 24 1.18 14.63 1.50
N LEU A 25 0.38 13.57 1.50
CA LEU A 25 -0.26 13.03 0.31
C LEU A 25 -1.54 12.30 0.67
N LEU A 26 -2.56 12.46 -0.15
CA LEU A 26 -3.76 11.63 -0.15
C LEU A 26 -3.98 11.10 -1.57
N MET A 27 -4.12 9.80 -1.71
CA MET A 27 -4.19 9.11 -3.00
C MET A 27 -5.36 8.12 -3.02
N ASP A 28 -6.08 8.07 -4.15
CA ASP A 28 -7.00 6.98 -4.43
C ASP A 28 -6.22 5.69 -4.68
N TYR A 29 -6.53 4.64 -3.93
CA TYR A 29 -5.86 3.35 -4.05
C TYR A 29 -5.99 2.75 -5.45
N ASP A 30 -7.19 2.73 -6.01
CA ASP A 30 -7.43 2.03 -7.28
C ASP A 30 -6.78 2.73 -8.47
N SER A 31 -6.97 4.03 -8.59
CA SER A 31 -6.47 4.79 -9.75
C SER A 31 -5.09 5.39 -9.57
N LYS A 32 -4.58 5.43 -8.35
CA LYS A 32 -3.38 6.20 -7.94
C LYS A 32 -3.52 7.71 -8.19
N THR A 33 -4.75 8.20 -8.36
CA THR A 33 -5.00 9.63 -8.51
C THR A 33 -4.69 10.34 -7.20
N VAL A 34 -3.88 11.38 -7.28
CA VAL A 34 -3.55 12.22 -6.13
C VAL A 34 -4.70 13.20 -5.89
N ILE A 35 -5.29 13.12 -4.70
CA ILE A 35 -6.42 13.98 -4.30
C ILE A 35 -5.90 15.23 -3.60
N TYR A 36 -4.87 15.09 -2.80
CA TYR A 36 -4.20 16.18 -2.08
C TYR A 36 -2.71 15.90 -1.98
N GLU A 37 -1.88 16.90 -2.15
CA GLU A 37 -0.43 16.77 -1.94
C GLU A 37 0.21 18.08 -1.50
N ASN A 38 1.26 17.93 -0.70
CA ASN A 38 2.19 19.00 -0.37
C ASN A 38 3.58 18.41 -0.28
N ASN A 39 4.52 18.89 -1.10
CA ASN A 39 5.88 18.37 -1.19
C ASN A 39 5.96 16.84 -1.37
N SER A 40 5.05 16.25 -2.10
CA SER A 40 4.91 14.79 -2.20
C SER A 40 6.11 14.09 -2.83
N LYS A 41 6.96 14.80 -3.55
CA LYS A 41 8.19 14.28 -4.17
C LYS A 41 9.46 14.77 -3.49
N ALA A 42 9.37 15.54 -2.41
CA ALA A 42 10.52 15.98 -1.65
C ALA A 42 11.24 14.78 -1.01
N ARG A 43 12.56 14.72 -1.21
CA ARG A 43 13.43 13.68 -0.63
C ARG A 43 13.66 13.99 0.84
N LEU A 44 13.15 13.13 1.70
CA LEU A 44 13.15 13.32 3.15
C LEU A 44 13.54 12.03 3.85
N PRO A 45 14.12 12.09 5.06
CA PRO A 45 14.22 10.92 5.91
C PRO A 45 12.79 10.49 6.30
N VAL A 46 12.54 9.20 6.26
CA VAL A 46 11.19 8.63 6.51
C VAL A 46 11.18 7.65 7.67
N ALA A 47 12.29 7.52 8.36
CA ALA A 47 12.42 6.63 9.52
C ALA A 47 11.93 5.20 9.18
N SER A 48 11.21 4.58 10.09
CA SER A 48 10.77 3.20 9.96
C SER A 48 9.76 2.93 8.83
N MET A 49 9.32 3.95 8.10
CA MET A 49 8.56 3.70 6.87
C MET A 49 9.40 3.00 5.78
N VAL A 50 10.73 3.02 5.90
CA VAL A 50 11.64 2.15 5.12
C VAL A 50 11.21 0.68 5.18
N LYS A 51 10.68 0.23 6.30
CA LYS A 51 10.27 -1.17 6.50
C LYS A 51 9.09 -1.60 5.61
N ILE A 52 8.38 -0.68 4.98
CA ILE A 52 7.36 -1.03 3.98
C ILE A 52 8.04 -1.80 2.84
N MET A 53 9.20 -1.34 2.38
CA MET A 53 10.00 -2.06 1.37
C MET A 53 10.53 -3.39 1.90
N THR A 54 11.02 -3.43 3.13
CA THR A 54 11.49 -4.67 3.74
C THR A 54 10.39 -5.73 3.79
N LEU A 55 9.19 -5.34 4.18
CA LEU A 55 8.03 -6.23 4.17
C LEU A 55 7.63 -6.66 2.76
N LEU A 56 7.60 -5.73 1.80
CA LEU A 56 7.25 -6.05 0.42
C LEU A 56 8.18 -7.12 -0.16
N LEU A 57 9.49 -6.97 0.01
CA LEU A 57 10.47 -7.93 -0.46
C LEU A 57 10.34 -9.30 0.23
N THR A 58 10.01 -9.29 1.52
CA THR A 58 9.76 -10.54 2.26
C THR A 58 8.55 -11.29 1.69
N TYR A 59 7.45 -10.60 1.43
CA TYR A 59 6.27 -11.23 0.82
C TYR A 59 6.53 -11.68 -0.60
N GLU A 60 7.34 -10.96 -1.37
CA GLU A 60 7.73 -11.39 -2.70
C GLU A 60 8.54 -12.69 -2.68
N GLU A 61 9.44 -12.86 -1.71
CA GLU A 61 10.18 -14.12 -1.52
C GLU A 61 9.24 -15.29 -1.18
N ILE A 62 8.23 -15.04 -0.37
CA ILE A 62 7.18 -16.04 -0.08
C ILE A 62 6.40 -16.40 -1.35
N ASP A 63 6.02 -15.41 -2.13
CA ASP A 63 5.29 -15.59 -3.38
C ASP A 63 6.08 -16.40 -4.41
N LYS A 64 7.39 -16.19 -4.47
CA LYS A 64 8.30 -16.93 -5.36
C LYS A 64 8.57 -18.36 -4.89
N GLY A 65 8.13 -18.74 -3.70
CA GLY A 65 8.39 -20.04 -3.12
C GLY A 65 9.78 -20.22 -2.53
N ASN A 66 10.54 -19.14 -2.37
CA ASN A 66 11.89 -19.19 -1.78
C ASN A 66 11.85 -19.33 -0.25
N MET A 67 10.74 -18.99 0.34
CA MET A 67 10.46 -19.17 1.77
C MET A 67 8.93 -19.25 1.96
N SER A 68 8.50 -19.59 3.16
CA SER A 68 7.08 -19.59 3.55
C SER A 68 6.91 -18.89 4.90
N LEU A 69 5.68 -18.67 5.30
CA LEU A 69 5.37 -18.16 6.64
C LEU A 69 5.87 -19.09 7.75
N GLU A 70 5.96 -20.38 7.47
CA GLU A 70 6.41 -21.43 8.40
C GLU A 70 7.92 -21.61 8.42
N THR A 71 8.67 -20.99 7.53
CA THR A 71 10.12 -21.11 7.45
C THR A 71 10.75 -20.69 8.78
N MET A 72 11.64 -21.57 9.30
CA MET A 72 12.39 -21.26 10.52
C MET A 72 13.64 -20.48 10.17
N ILE A 73 13.75 -19.28 10.69
CA ILE A 73 14.85 -18.34 10.38
C ILE A 73 15.84 -18.33 11.53
N PRO A 74 17.10 -18.74 11.28
CA PRO A 74 18.14 -18.64 12.29
C PRO A 74 18.48 -17.16 12.54
N THR A 75 18.52 -16.79 13.82
CA THR A 75 18.82 -15.42 14.23
C THR A 75 20.31 -15.28 14.55
N THR A 76 20.85 -14.14 14.18
CA THR A 76 22.26 -13.81 14.41
C THR A 76 22.41 -12.87 15.60
N GLU A 77 23.61 -12.82 16.12
CA GLU A 77 23.97 -11.82 17.14
C GLU A 77 23.81 -10.41 16.59
N ASN A 78 24.19 -10.18 15.33
CA ASN A 78 24.02 -8.88 14.68
C ASN A 78 22.57 -8.39 14.68
N ALA A 79 21.64 -9.26 14.29
CA ALA A 79 20.20 -8.92 14.32
C ALA A 79 19.72 -8.64 15.74
N SER A 80 20.06 -9.50 16.71
CA SER A 80 19.62 -9.39 18.10
C SER A 80 20.12 -8.13 18.83
N LYS A 81 21.24 -7.55 18.35
CA LYS A 81 21.85 -6.36 18.94
C LYS A 81 21.37 -5.04 18.36
N MET A 82 20.44 -5.08 17.41
CA MET A 82 19.93 -3.84 16.81
C MET A 82 19.25 -2.96 17.86
N GLY A 83 19.60 -1.67 17.83
CA GLY A 83 18.99 -0.67 18.69
C GLY A 83 17.64 -0.17 18.17
N GLY A 84 17.08 0.78 18.89
CA GLY A 84 15.77 1.34 18.56
C GLY A 84 14.63 0.39 18.85
N SER A 85 13.55 0.48 18.08
CA SER A 85 12.39 -0.41 18.24
C SER A 85 12.76 -1.86 17.99
N GLN A 86 12.39 -2.75 18.90
CA GLN A 86 12.75 -4.17 18.82
C GLN A 86 11.79 -5.03 19.63
N VAL A 87 11.80 -6.31 19.37
CA VAL A 87 11.02 -7.31 20.13
C VAL A 87 11.92 -8.22 20.95
N PHE A 88 13.22 -7.90 21.02
CA PHE A 88 14.22 -8.59 21.84
C PHE A 88 14.38 -10.05 21.45
N ILE A 89 14.59 -10.32 20.16
CA ILE A 89 14.87 -11.67 19.66
C ILE A 89 16.15 -12.22 20.30
N ASP A 90 16.12 -13.53 20.63
CA ASP A 90 17.31 -14.21 21.12
C ASP A 90 18.23 -14.56 19.93
N PRO A 91 19.55 -14.42 20.08
CA PRO A 91 20.49 -14.85 19.04
C PRO A 91 20.68 -16.37 19.04
N TYR A 92 21.13 -16.91 17.90
CA TYR A 92 21.50 -18.33 17.73
C TYR A 92 20.35 -19.32 17.96
N VAL A 93 19.14 -18.87 17.75
CA VAL A 93 17.93 -19.70 17.78
C VAL A 93 17.12 -19.45 16.51
N GLU A 94 16.13 -20.27 16.25
CA GLU A 94 15.28 -20.11 15.08
C GLU A 94 13.93 -19.50 15.47
N TYR A 95 13.47 -18.53 14.68
CA TYR A 95 12.14 -17.95 14.74
C TYR A 95 11.35 -18.26 13.48
N LYS A 96 10.06 -18.53 13.63
CA LYS A 96 9.19 -18.67 12.47
C LYS A 96 9.13 -17.34 11.71
N ALA A 97 9.21 -17.39 10.37
CA ALA A 97 9.15 -16.21 9.51
C ALA A 97 7.92 -15.34 9.82
N GLU A 98 6.73 -15.95 9.99
CA GLU A 98 5.51 -15.23 10.35
C GLU A 98 5.65 -14.41 11.63
N ASP A 99 6.34 -14.94 12.64
CA ASP A 99 6.54 -14.22 13.91
C ASP A 99 7.45 -13.01 13.74
N LEU A 100 8.49 -13.12 12.93
CA LEU A 100 9.36 -11.98 12.60
C LEU A 100 8.61 -10.93 11.76
N ILE A 101 7.85 -11.36 10.77
CA ILE A 101 7.01 -10.48 9.95
C ILE A 101 6.00 -9.71 10.83
N LYS A 102 5.30 -10.41 11.70
CA LYS A 102 4.35 -9.81 12.65
C LYS A 102 5.01 -8.77 13.54
N SER A 103 6.21 -9.06 14.02
CA SER A 103 7.00 -8.13 14.85
C SER A 103 7.37 -6.85 14.11
N VAL A 104 7.71 -6.96 12.84
CA VAL A 104 7.98 -5.78 11.99
C VAL A 104 6.70 -4.97 11.75
N ILE A 105 5.62 -5.63 11.41
CA ILE A 105 4.33 -4.97 11.12
C ILE A 105 3.81 -4.21 12.35
N MET A 106 3.77 -4.86 13.51
CA MET A 106 3.11 -4.31 14.69
C MET A 106 4.02 -3.39 15.51
N MET A 107 5.26 -3.80 15.73
CA MET A 107 6.20 -3.12 16.64
C MET A 107 7.32 -2.37 15.94
N SER A 108 7.36 -2.41 14.60
CA SER A 108 8.46 -1.78 13.88
C SER A 108 9.84 -2.33 14.30
N ALA A 109 9.94 -3.63 14.56
CA ALA A 109 11.09 -4.26 15.17
C ALA A 109 12.32 -4.25 14.25
N ASN A 110 13.36 -3.54 14.63
CA ASN A 110 14.62 -3.47 13.88
C ASN A 110 15.35 -4.81 13.88
N ASP A 111 15.35 -5.52 15.01
CA ASP A 111 15.97 -6.84 15.15
C ASP A 111 15.30 -7.87 14.21
N ALA A 112 13.98 -7.91 14.18
CA ALA A 112 13.25 -8.79 13.27
C ALA A 112 13.47 -8.40 11.79
N SER A 113 13.55 -7.12 11.47
CA SER A 113 13.83 -6.64 10.11
C SER A 113 15.20 -7.10 9.61
N VAL A 114 16.23 -6.97 10.42
CA VAL A 114 17.59 -7.42 10.07
C VAL A 114 17.64 -8.93 9.94
N ALA A 115 16.96 -9.68 10.83
CA ALA A 115 16.90 -11.14 10.74
C ALA A 115 16.27 -11.60 9.41
N LEU A 116 15.18 -10.96 8.98
CA LEU A 116 14.56 -11.22 7.68
C LEU A 116 15.51 -10.90 6.52
N ALA A 117 16.15 -9.74 6.56
CA ALA A 117 17.08 -9.29 5.52
C ALA A 117 18.28 -10.22 5.37
N GLU A 118 18.89 -10.61 6.48
CA GLU A 118 20.02 -11.52 6.49
C GLU A 118 19.63 -12.91 5.95
N TYR A 119 18.46 -13.41 6.32
CA TYR A 119 17.97 -14.69 5.81
C TYR A 119 17.73 -14.64 4.30
N ILE A 120 17.07 -13.62 3.81
CA ILE A 120 16.68 -13.49 2.39
C ILE A 120 17.90 -13.31 1.48
N SER A 121 18.87 -12.50 1.90
CA SER A 121 19.97 -12.06 1.04
C SER A 121 21.36 -12.43 1.55
N GLY A 122 21.47 -13.10 2.70
CA GLY A 122 22.74 -13.47 3.32
C GLY A 122 23.39 -12.36 4.13
N SER A 123 23.05 -11.10 3.88
CA SER A 123 23.50 -9.94 4.63
C SER A 123 22.53 -8.78 4.45
N GLU A 124 22.52 -7.85 5.39
CA GLU A 124 21.74 -6.61 5.23
C GLU A 124 22.20 -5.81 4.01
N LYS A 125 23.50 -5.74 3.77
CA LYS A 125 24.06 -5.03 2.61
C LYS A 125 23.51 -5.56 1.29
N ALA A 126 23.48 -6.88 1.11
CA ALA A 126 22.92 -7.50 -0.08
C ALA A 126 21.42 -7.27 -0.19
N PHE A 127 20.71 -7.26 0.93
CA PHE A 127 19.29 -6.96 0.98
C PHE A 127 18.99 -5.50 0.57
N VAL A 128 19.82 -4.56 1.03
CA VAL A 128 19.70 -3.13 0.65
C VAL A 128 19.86 -2.95 -0.87
N GLN A 129 20.76 -3.69 -1.50
CA GLN A 129 20.86 -3.69 -2.97
C GLN A 129 19.55 -4.14 -3.62
N LYS A 130 18.95 -5.19 -3.08
CA LYS A 130 17.63 -5.67 -3.53
C LYS A 130 16.54 -4.62 -3.32
N MET A 131 16.56 -3.88 -2.20
CA MET A 131 15.66 -2.76 -1.93
C MET A 131 15.77 -1.66 -2.99
N ASN A 132 16.99 -1.26 -3.33
CA ASN A 132 17.23 -0.22 -4.32
C ASN A 132 16.89 -0.70 -5.75
N ASP A 133 17.12 -1.96 -6.07
CA ASP A 133 16.72 -2.54 -7.35
C ASP A 133 15.18 -2.51 -7.49
N LYS A 134 14.47 -2.87 -6.44
CA LYS A 134 13.01 -2.82 -6.42
C LYS A 134 12.49 -1.38 -6.55
N ALA A 135 13.11 -0.43 -5.89
CA ALA A 135 12.75 0.98 -6.03
C ALA A 135 12.86 1.46 -7.48
N LYS A 136 13.91 1.05 -8.19
CA LYS A 136 14.07 1.36 -9.62
C LYS A 136 13.01 0.67 -10.47
N GLU A 137 12.73 -0.60 -10.21
CA GLU A 137 11.68 -1.36 -10.91
C GLU A 137 10.31 -0.71 -10.77
N LEU A 138 10.01 -0.16 -9.59
CA LEU A 138 8.75 0.52 -9.30
C LEU A 138 8.74 2.01 -9.69
N ASN A 139 9.80 2.51 -10.34
CA ASN A 139 9.96 3.92 -10.72
C ASN A 139 9.87 4.87 -9.52
N MET A 140 10.41 4.47 -8.39
CA MET A 140 10.51 5.29 -7.19
C MET A 140 11.73 6.21 -7.30
N GLU A 141 11.59 7.27 -8.06
CA GLU A 141 12.70 8.15 -8.46
C GLU A 141 13.30 8.97 -7.32
N ASN A 142 12.57 9.09 -6.22
CA ASN A 142 12.97 9.91 -5.08
C ASN A 142 13.22 9.07 -3.82
N THR A 143 13.71 7.84 -4.02
CA THR A 143 14.01 6.92 -2.93
C THR A 143 15.39 6.29 -3.10
N LEU A 144 16.15 6.30 -2.02
CA LEU A 144 17.42 5.58 -1.88
C LEU A 144 17.50 4.97 -0.48
N TYR A 145 17.76 3.68 -0.42
CA TYR A 145 17.89 2.93 0.83
C TYR A 145 19.36 2.69 1.19
N ALA A 146 19.66 2.80 2.47
CA ALA A 146 20.98 2.49 3.06
C ALA A 146 20.88 1.35 4.10
N ASN A 147 19.69 1.08 4.62
CA ASN A 147 19.43 -0.02 5.55
C ASN A 147 17.99 -0.53 5.41
N CYS A 148 17.69 -1.62 6.09
CA CYS A 148 16.37 -2.25 6.06
C CYS A 148 15.46 -1.84 7.23
N THR A 149 15.92 -0.96 8.10
CA THR A 149 15.26 -0.61 9.36
C THR A 149 14.67 0.79 9.38
N GLY A 150 15.28 1.72 8.67
CA GLY A 150 14.97 3.14 8.76
C GLY A 150 15.72 3.87 9.86
N LEU A 151 16.68 3.21 10.52
CA LEU A 151 17.62 3.90 11.42
C LEU A 151 18.34 5.02 10.66
N PRO A 152 18.71 6.11 11.33
CA PRO A 152 19.34 7.26 10.66
C PRO A 152 20.54 6.88 9.80
N ALA A 153 20.53 7.34 8.56
CA ALA A 153 21.63 7.21 7.62
C ALA A 153 21.59 8.44 6.69
N PRO A 154 22.69 9.21 6.59
CA PRO A 154 22.66 10.49 5.87
C PRO A 154 22.24 10.41 4.41
N GLU A 155 22.57 9.30 3.74
CA GLU A 155 22.27 9.06 2.32
C GLU A 155 20.89 8.46 2.08
N GLN A 156 20.15 8.07 3.12
CA GLN A 156 18.84 7.42 2.99
C GLN A 156 17.71 8.45 2.92
N TYR A 157 16.86 8.32 1.92
CA TYR A 157 15.70 9.18 1.75
C TYR A 157 14.58 8.47 0.99
N SER A 158 13.38 8.99 1.12
CA SER A 158 12.24 8.66 0.29
C SER A 158 11.33 9.88 0.16
N CYS A 159 10.14 9.70 -0.37
CA CYS A 159 9.14 10.76 -0.48
C CYS A 159 7.72 10.21 -0.23
N ALA A 160 6.78 11.11 -0.01
CA ALA A 160 5.39 10.70 0.27
C ALA A 160 4.79 9.89 -0.88
N ASN A 161 5.03 10.30 -2.12
CA ASN A 161 4.54 9.59 -3.29
C ASN A 161 5.07 8.15 -3.35
N ASP A 162 6.36 7.95 -3.13
CA ASP A 162 6.98 6.63 -3.18
C ASP A 162 6.50 5.72 -2.04
N CYS A 163 6.34 6.27 -0.83
CA CYS A 163 5.76 5.53 0.29
C CYS A 163 4.34 5.05 0.01
N ALA A 164 3.52 5.88 -0.63
CA ALA A 164 2.16 5.52 -1.03
C ALA A 164 2.15 4.38 -2.06
N ILE A 165 3.03 4.43 -3.06
CA ILE A 165 3.19 3.37 -4.06
C ILE A 165 3.53 2.04 -3.38
N LEU A 166 4.45 2.06 -2.42
CA LEU A 166 4.85 0.85 -1.69
C LEU A 166 3.71 0.26 -0.88
N LEU A 167 2.98 1.09 -0.14
CA LEU A 167 1.86 0.58 0.66
C LEU A 167 0.78 -0.02 -0.24
N LYS A 168 0.50 0.59 -1.38
CA LYS A 168 -0.41 0.01 -2.36
C LYS A 168 0.04 -1.38 -2.81
N LYS A 169 1.33 -1.57 -3.09
CA LYS A 169 1.87 -2.88 -3.46
C LYS A 169 1.77 -3.89 -2.32
N LEU A 170 2.09 -3.47 -1.11
CA LEU A 170 2.07 -4.33 0.07
C LEU A 170 0.64 -4.78 0.42
N LEU A 171 -0.35 -3.93 0.24
CA LEU A 171 -1.76 -4.23 0.52
C LEU A 171 -2.35 -5.35 -0.35
N LYS A 172 -1.70 -5.72 -1.45
CA LYS A 172 -2.12 -6.86 -2.27
C LYS A 172 -1.89 -8.20 -1.59
N TYR A 173 -1.02 -8.24 -0.58
CA TYR A 173 -0.76 -9.44 0.21
C TYR A 173 -1.76 -9.53 1.37
N GLU A 174 -2.67 -10.47 1.28
CA GLU A 174 -3.74 -10.61 2.27
C GLU A 174 -3.21 -10.87 3.68
N HIS A 175 -2.13 -11.65 3.80
CA HIS A 175 -1.49 -11.90 5.08
C HIS A 175 -1.01 -10.61 5.75
N TYR A 176 -0.37 -9.71 4.99
CA TYR A 176 -0.01 -8.38 5.51
C TYR A 176 -1.26 -7.62 5.96
N HIS A 177 -2.26 -7.55 5.12
CA HIS A 177 -3.48 -6.80 5.40
C HIS A 177 -4.16 -7.34 6.68
N SER A 178 -4.22 -8.66 6.85
CA SER A 178 -4.84 -9.27 8.03
C SER A 178 -4.09 -8.97 9.32
N LEU A 179 -2.74 -8.94 9.29
CA LEU A 179 -1.93 -8.62 10.46
C LEU A 179 -1.87 -7.13 10.78
N SER A 180 -1.86 -6.28 9.75
CA SER A 180 -1.66 -4.84 9.92
C SER A 180 -2.81 -4.15 10.66
N LYS A 181 -3.99 -4.73 10.69
CA LYS A 181 -5.16 -4.22 11.41
C LYS A 181 -5.29 -4.72 12.85
N VAL A 182 -4.43 -5.65 13.26
CA VAL A 182 -4.45 -6.20 14.63
C VAL A 182 -3.92 -5.16 15.60
N TRP A 183 -4.70 -4.88 16.66
CA TRP A 183 -4.30 -3.89 17.67
C TRP A 183 -3.29 -4.44 18.67
N MET A 184 -3.53 -5.63 19.21
CA MET A 184 -2.68 -6.28 20.20
C MET A 184 -2.48 -7.75 19.89
N ASP A 185 -1.27 -8.24 20.14
CA ASP A 185 -0.90 -9.64 20.00
C ASP A 185 0.31 -9.89 20.91
N LYS A 186 0.92 -11.04 20.79
CA LYS A 186 2.16 -11.37 21.49
C LYS A 186 3.09 -12.17 20.60
N LEU A 187 4.37 -12.05 20.88
CA LEU A 187 5.43 -12.91 20.33
C LEU A 187 5.85 -13.90 21.41
N VAL A 188 5.73 -15.19 21.11
CA VAL A 188 6.27 -16.25 21.96
C VAL A 188 7.65 -16.63 21.43
N HIS A 189 8.69 -16.33 22.22
CA HIS A 189 10.06 -16.68 21.86
C HIS A 189 10.30 -18.19 21.97
N PRO A 190 11.33 -18.75 21.30
CA PRO A 190 11.65 -20.17 21.43
C PRO A 190 11.88 -20.65 22.86
N SER A 191 12.35 -19.77 23.76
CA SER A 191 12.53 -20.05 25.18
C SER A 191 11.22 -20.15 25.96
N GLY A 192 10.08 -19.77 25.37
CA GLY A 192 8.79 -19.63 26.06
C GLY A 192 8.55 -18.24 26.64
N ARG A 193 9.55 -17.35 26.61
CA ARG A 193 9.38 -15.95 26.99
C ARG A 193 8.38 -15.27 26.04
N GLU A 194 7.59 -14.36 26.56
CA GLU A 194 6.60 -13.63 25.77
C GLU A 194 6.94 -12.15 25.69
N THR A 195 6.75 -11.55 24.50
CA THR A 195 6.82 -10.10 24.28
C THR A 195 5.46 -9.63 23.80
N GLU A 196 4.86 -8.67 24.50
CA GLU A 196 3.60 -8.07 24.11
C GLU A 196 3.80 -7.20 22.88
N LEU A 197 2.90 -7.32 21.90
CA LEU A 197 2.89 -6.54 20.67
C LEU A 197 1.68 -5.61 20.70
N VAL A 198 1.93 -4.30 20.57
CA VAL A 198 0.88 -3.29 20.42
C VAL A 198 1.15 -2.55 19.12
N ASN A 199 0.16 -2.53 18.24
CA ASN A 199 0.32 -1.87 16.93
C ASN A 199 0.67 -0.40 17.11
N THR A 200 1.77 0.02 16.49
CA THR A 200 2.21 1.42 16.54
C THR A 200 1.28 2.35 15.77
N ASN A 201 0.51 1.82 14.83
CA ASN A 201 -0.50 2.58 14.11
C ASN A 201 -1.80 2.65 14.92
N LYS A 202 -1.97 3.70 15.71
CA LYS A 202 -3.16 3.88 16.54
C LYS A 202 -4.45 4.02 15.74
N LEU A 203 -4.39 4.38 14.46
CA LEU A 203 -5.58 4.57 13.65
C LEU A 203 -6.31 3.26 13.35
N VAL A 204 -5.64 2.11 13.45
CA VAL A 204 -6.33 0.82 13.31
C VAL A 204 -7.35 0.59 14.44
N ARG A 205 -7.19 1.27 15.56
CA ARG A 205 -8.13 1.24 16.67
C ARG A 205 -9.08 2.44 16.68
N TYR A 206 -8.56 3.64 16.39
CA TYR A 206 -9.27 4.89 16.64
C TYR A 206 -9.90 5.53 15.41
N TYR A 207 -9.56 5.08 14.20
CA TYR A 207 -10.19 5.58 12.97
C TYR A 207 -10.95 4.46 12.27
N LYS A 208 -12.27 4.60 12.23
CA LYS A 208 -13.13 3.60 11.57
C LYS A 208 -12.79 3.49 10.08
N GLY A 209 -12.41 2.29 9.65
CA GLY A 209 -12.02 2.00 8.27
C GLY A 209 -10.50 1.91 8.07
N CYS A 210 -9.67 2.43 8.98
CA CYS A 210 -8.22 2.27 8.88
C CYS A 210 -7.82 0.83 9.26
N ASP A 211 -7.16 0.15 8.34
CA ASP A 211 -6.85 -1.27 8.47
C ASP A 211 -5.38 -1.61 8.19
N SER A 212 -4.56 -0.62 7.91
CA SER A 212 -3.15 -0.84 7.57
C SER A 212 -2.32 0.43 7.67
N GLY A 213 -1.03 0.26 7.75
CA GLY A 213 -0.08 1.35 7.71
C GLY A 213 1.23 1.06 8.40
N LYS A 214 2.12 2.03 8.35
CA LYS A 214 3.44 1.98 8.97
C LYS A 214 3.81 3.33 9.51
N THR A 215 4.15 3.37 10.79
CA THR A 215 4.68 4.55 11.45
C THR A 215 6.20 4.63 11.34
N GLY A 216 6.74 5.80 11.57
CA GLY A 216 8.17 5.99 11.77
C GLY A 216 8.43 7.30 12.51
N SER A 217 9.54 7.36 13.25
CA SER A 217 10.02 8.60 13.86
C SER A 217 11.50 8.54 14.16
N THR A 218 12.19 9.63 13.84
CA THR A 218 13.54 9.94 14.28
C THR A 218 13.61 11.46 14.49
N SER A 219 14.65 11.95 15.12
CA SER A 219 14.82 13.41 15.27
C SER A 219 14.92 14.12 13.92
N GLU A 220 15.54 13.50 12.92
CA GLU A 220 15.67 14.06 11.57
C GLU A 220 14.39 13.97 10.76
N ALA A 221 13.72 12.84 10.84
CA ALA A 221 12.50 12.58 10.06
C ALA A 221 11.27 13.29 10.63
N GLY A 222 11.27 13.57 11.94
CA GLY A 222 10.04 13.91 12.63
C GLY A 222 9.13 12.69 12.76
N TYR A 223 7.85 12.91 12.87
CA TYR A 223 6.87 11.82 13.01
C TYR A 223 6.17 11.55 11.68
N CYS A 224 6.22 10.30 11.25
CA CYS A 224 5.76 9.87 9.93
C CYS A 224 4.71 8.77 10.03
N LEU A 225 3.80 8.73 9.07
CA LEU A 225 2.78 7.69 8.93
C LEU A 225 2.40 7.53 7.47
N THR A 226 2.40 6.30 6.98
CA THR A 226 1.74 5.90 5.75
C THR A 226 0.62 4.94 6.14
N ALA A 227 -0.62 5.26 5.82
CA ALA A 227 -1.77 4.45 6.23
C ALA A 227 -2.81 4.35 5.13
N SER A 228 -3.66 3.32 5.23
CA SER A 228 -4.78 3.14 4.33
C SER A 228 -6.07 2.89 5.11
N ALA A 229 -7.16 3.41 4.58
CA ALA A 229 -8.50 3.22 5.10
C ALA A 229 -9.48 2.97 3.96
N GLU A 230 -10.53 2.19 4.25
CA GLU A 230 -11.58 1.90 3.30
C GLU A 230 -12.96 2.14 3.91
N LYS A 231 -13.81 2.83 3.17
CA LYS A 231 -15.22 3.03 3.51
C LYS A 231 -16.05 2.92 2.23
N ASN A 232 -17.13 2.17 2.27
CA ASN A 232 -18.06 2.03 1.13
C ASN A 232 -17.34 1.66 -0.18
N ASP A 233 -16.48 0.66 -0.14
CA ASP A 233 -15.68 0.17 -1.28
C ASP A 233 -14.76 1.23 -1.90
N PHE A 234 -14.45 2.28 -1.16
CA PHE A 234 -13.53 3.33 -1.53
C PHE A 234 -12.33 3.32 -0.58
N ARG A 235 -11.15 3.01 -1.13
CA ARG A 235 -9.91 2.93 -0.37
C ARG A 235 -8.99 4.10 -0.68
N LEU A 236 -8.50 4.73 0.38
CA LEU A 236 -7.54 5.82 0.30
C LEU A 236 -6.20 5.41 0.94
N ILE A 237 -5.14 5.99 0.44
CA ILE A 237 -3.81 5.96 1.06
C ILE A 237 -3.44 7.38 1.45
N ALA A 238 -3.00 7.58 2.68
CA ALA A 238 -2.52 8.86 3.18
C ALA A 238 -1.09 8.73 3.69
N VAL A 239 -0.27 9.74 3.43
CA VAL A 239 1.11 9.83 3.89
C VAL A 239 1.34 11.18 4.55
N VAL A 240 1.96 11.16 5.73
CA VAL A 240 2.46 12.35 6.43
C VAL A 240 3.91 12.10 6.81
N ILE A 241 4.80 13.02 6.42
CA ILE A 241 6.23 12.98 6.76
C ILE A 241 6.57 14.25 7.51
N GLY A 242 7.18 14.10 8.67
CA GLY A 242 7.72 15.24 9.39
C GLY A 242 6.70 16.06 10.18
N ALA A 243 5.72 15.41 10.79
CA ALA A 243 4.91 16.05 11.82
C ALA A 243 5.74 16.30 13.07
N LYS A 244 5.35 17.29 13.87
CA LYS A 244 6.13 17.71 15.06
C LYS A 244 5.93 16.80 16.25
N THR A 245 4.79 16.10 16.33
CA THR A 245 4.47 15.16 17.41
C THR A 245 3.86 13.89 16.85
N GLY A 246 3.93 12.82 17.64
CA GLY A 246 3.29 11.56 17.27
C GLY A 246 1.78 11.70 17.13
N GLN A 247 1.14 12.50 17.99
CA GLN A 247 -0.30 12.72 17.90
C GLN A 247 -0.67 13.51 16.64
N GLU A 248 0.11 14.50 16.24
CA GLU A 248 -0.16 15.30 15.04
C GLU A 248 -0.13 14.46 13.77
N ARG A 249 0.80 13.50 13.64
CA ARG A 249 0.80 12.61 12.45
C ARG A 249 -0.52 11.84 12.31
N PHE A 250 -1.09 11.37 13.42
CA PHE A 250 -2.38 10.69 13.41
C PHE A 250 -3.52 11.66 13.12
N ASN A 251 -3.48 12.84 13.69
CA ASN A 251 -4.47 13.89 13.42
C ASN A 251 -4.47 14.30 11.94
N TYR A 252 -3.30 14.49 11.36
CA TYR A 252 -3.18 14.90 9.96
C TYR A 252 -3.63 13.82 9.00
N VAL A 253 -3.28 12.56 9.25
CA VAL A 253 -3.79 11.46 8.43
C VAL A 253 -5.31 11.33 8.57
N THR A 254 -5.85 11.51 9.77
CA THR A 254 -7.30 11.56 10.00
C THR A 254 -7.97 12.67 9.18
N GLU A 255 -7.39 13.87 9.16
CA GLU A 255 -7.90 14.98 8.34
C GLU A 255 -7.88 14.67 6.85
N LEU A 256 -6.79 14.05 6.38
CA LEU A 256 -6.68 13.62 4.98
C LEU A 256 -7.76 12.59 4.61
N PHE A 257 -7.94 11.56 5.42
CA PHE A 257 -8.99 10.57 5.20
C PHE A 257 -10.38 11.19 5.25
N ASN A 258 -10.66 12.02 6.24
CA ASN A 258 -11.95 12.69 6.36
C ASN A 258 -12.25 13.56 5.14
N TYR A 259 -11.25 14.30 4.67
CA TYR A 259 -11.38 15.09 3.45
C TYR A 259 -11.71 14.22 2.23
N GLY A 260 -10.96 13.15 2.05
CA GLY A 260 -11.16 12.23 0.92
C GLY A 260 -12.54 11.57 0.95
N PHE A 261 -12.93 11.01 2.09
CA PHE A 261 -14.23 10.34 2.20
C PHE A 261 -15.42 11.28 2.18
N ALA A 262 -15.25 12.54 2.62
CA ALA A 262 -16.32 13.53 2.56
C ALA A 262 -16.56 14.09 1.14
N ASN A 263 -15.51 14.14 0.32
CA ASN A 263 -15.56 14.86 -0.96
C ASN A 263 -15.44 13.96 -2.19
N TYR A 264 -15.07 12.70 -2.03
CA TYR A 264 -14.84 11.76 -3.13
C TYR A 264 -15.53 10.43 -2.87
N GLU A 265 -15.76 9.67 -3.91
CA GLU A 265 -16.36 8.35 -3.86
C GLU A 265 -15.87 7.48 -5.02
N ASN A 266 -16.00 6.17 -4.88
CA ASN A 266 -15.81 5.23 -5.97
C ASN A 266 -17.17 5.01 -6.63
N LYS A 267 -17.29 5.38 -7.90
CA LYS A 267 -18.56 5.32 -8.64
C LYS A 267 -18.49 4.28 -9.74
N THR A 268 -19.55 3.49 -9.89
CA THR A 268 -19.69 2.56 -11.00
C THR A 268 -19.80 3.36 -12.30
N ILE A 269 -18.86 3.12 -13.22
CA ILE A 269 -18.80 3.76 -14.54
C ILE A 269 -19.41 2.86 -15.59
N VAL A 270 -19.05 1.56 -15.54
CA VAL A 270 -19.58 0.51 -16.40
C VAL A 270 -20.09 -0.61 -15.51
N ASP A 271 -21.37 -0.87 -15.60
CA ASP A 271 -22.04 -1.99 -14.90
C ASP A 271 -22.18 -3.15 -15.88
N SER A 272 -21.58 -4.31 -15.55
CA SER A 272 -21.63 -5.51 -16.38
C SER A 272 -23.05 -6.09 -16.55
N LYS A 273 -24.00 -5.68 -15.72
CA LYS A 273 -25.41 -6.07 -15.80
C LYS A 273 -26.23 -5.17 -16.71
N VAL A 274 -25.66 -4.05 -17.16
CA VAL A 274 -26.29 -3.09 -18.06
C VAL A 274 -25.64 -3.18 -19.43
N PRO A 275 -26.39 -3.32 -20.54
CA PRO A 275 -25.78 -3.40 -21.86
C PRO A 275 -24.96 -2.15 -22.20
N VAL A 276 -23.76 -2.32 -22.69
CA VAL A 276 -22.92 -1.22 -23.21
C VAL A 276 -23.28 -0.87 -24.64
N VAL A 277 -23.80 -1.86 -25.39
CA VAL A 277 -24.37 -1.69 -26.73
C VAL A 277 -25.67 -2.45 -26.76
N GLU A 278 -26.78 -1.75 -27.04
CA GLU A 278 -28.08 -2.38 -27.22
C GLU A 278 -28.34 -2.65 -28.69
N ASN A 279 -29.02 -3.78 -28.97
CA ASN A 279 -29.42 -4.15 -30.33
C ASN A 279 -28.28 -4.18 -31.33
N TYR A 280 -27.12 -4.70 -30.93
CA TYR A 280 -25.96 -4.88 -31.84
C TYR A 280 -26.33 -5.85 -32.96
N GLU A 281 -26.09 -5.44 -34.21
CA GLU A 281 -26.45 -6.22 -35.40
C GLU A 281 -25.52 -7.42 -35.57
N ILE A 282 -26.12 -8.62 -35.69
CA ILE A 282 -25.40 -9.86 -35.97
C ILE A 282 -25.67 -10.28 -37.41
N LEU A 283 -24.61 -10.37 -38.21
CA LEU A 283 -24.72 -10.79 -39.63
C LEU A 283 -25.04 -12.28 -39.73
N GLN A 284 -25.95 -12.63 -40.66
CA GLN A 284 -26.31 -14.03 -41.05
C GLN A 284 -26.92 -14.86 -39.87
N ALA A 285 -27.63 -14.21 -38.94
CA ALA A 285 -28.29 -14.90 -37.82
C ALA A 285 -29.81 -14.89 -37.99
N LYS A 286 -30.46 -15.87 -37.34
CA LYS A 286 -31.94 -15.88 -37.21
C LYS A 286 -32.42 -14.75 -36.34
N CYS A 287 -31.72 -14.49 -35.23
CA CYS A 287 -31.85 -13.29 -34.42
C CYS A 287 -30.75 -12.30 -34.88
N LYS A 288 -31.16 -11.17 -35.45
CA LYS A 288 -30.24 -10.25 -36.09
C LYS A 288 -29.59 -9.24 -35.15
N VAL A 289 -30.05 -9.16 -33.92
CA VAL A 289 -29.56 -8.20 -32.90
C VAL A 289 -29.33 -8.87 -31.59
N ALA A 290 -28.38 -8.37 -30.83
CA ALA A 290 -28.10 -8.79 -29.46
C ALA A 290 -27.59 -7.60 -28.65
N ASN A 291 -27.78 -7.67 -27.34
CA ASN A 291 -27.17 -6.70 -26.42
C ASN A 291 -25.75 -7.14 -26.08
N ILE A 292 -24.85 -6.19 -25.96
CA ILE A 292 -23.45 -6.42 -25.59
C ILE A 292 -23.20 -5.84 -24.21
N TYR A 293 -22.59 -6.65 -23.34
CA TYR A 293 -22.28 -6.31 -21.97
C TYR A 293 -20.76 -6.28 -21.77
N ALA A 294 -20.29 -5.45 -20.84
CA ALA A 294 -18.92 -5.54 -20.33
C ALA A 294 -18.75 -6.86 -19.56
N GLN A 295 -17.53 -7.46 -19.60
CA GLN A 295 -17.25 -8.69 -18.87
C GLN A 295 -17.23 -8.49 -17.36
N GLU A 296 -16.87 -7.29 -16.92
CA GLU A 296 -16.77 -6.93 -15.50
C GLU A 296 -17.20 -5.49 -15.28
N ASP A 297 -17.48 -5.15 -14.02
CA ASP A 297 -17.78 -3.79 -13.62
C ASP A 297 -16.52 -2.94 -13.66
N TYR A 298 -16.68 -1.66 -14.03
CA TYR A 298 -15.61 -0.67 -13.99
C TYR A 298 -16.01 0.47 -13.06
N TYR A 299 -15.09 0.83 -12.18
CA TYR A 299 -15.28 1.89 -11.19
C TYR A 299 -14.32 3.04 -11.44
N GLY A 300 -14.65 4.22 -10.96
CA GLY A 300 -13.79 5.37 -11.03
C GLY A 300 -13.97 6.33 -9.88
N LEU A 301 -12.91 7.06 -9.60
CA LEU A 301 -12.92 8.13 -8.61
C LEU A 301 -13.86 9.24 -9.08
N SER A 302 -14.73 9.71 -8.20
CA SER A 302 -15.66 10.79 -8.47
C SER A 302 -15.68 11.77 -7.30
N LYS A 303 -15.70 13.06 -7.60
CA LYS A 303 -15.91 14.10 -6.59
C LYS A 303 -17.39 14.20 -6.32
N LYS A 304 -17.80 14.10 -5.05
CA LYS A 304 -19.20 14.19 -4.65
C LYS A 304 -19.81 15.54 -5.05
N GLY A 305 -21.02 15.49 -5.59
CA GLY A 305 -21.73 16.68 -6.05
C GLY A 305 -21.23 17.28 -7.36
N LYS A 306 -20.28 16.65 -8.05
CA LYS A 306 -19.81 17.05 -9.38
C LYS A 306 -19.80 15.85 -10.30
N GLU A 307 -20.21 16.03 -11.55
CA GLU A 307 -20.01 15.03 -12.58
C GLU A 307 -18.56 15.09 -13.05
N ILE A 308 -17.93 13.90 -13.13
CA ILE A 308 -16.59 13.73 -13.66
C ILE A 308 -16.72 12.95 -14.95
N GLY A 309 -16.22 13.54 -16.04
CA GLY A 309 -16.22 12.88 -17.32
C GLY A 309 -15.18 11.79 -17.39
N TYR A 310 -15.57 10.63 -17.91
CA TYR A 310 -14.67 9.57 -18.31
C TYR A 310 -14.87 9.30 -19.78
N ASP A 311 -13.77 9.19 -20.52
CA ASP A 311 -13.81 8.74 -21.91
C ASP A 311 -13.78 7.22 -21.92
N ILE A 312 -14.85 6.63 -22.45
CA ILE A 312 -14.97 5.18 -22.60
C ILE A 312 -15.10 4.88 -24.08
N SER A 313 -14.22 4.05 -24.60
CA SER A 313 -14.30 3.56 -25.96
C SER A 313 -14.40 2.04 -25.99
N TYR A 314 -15.07 1.52 -27.02
CA TYR A 314 -15.27 0.10 -27.21
C TYR A 314 -14.74 -0.31 -28.58
N GLU A 315 -13.99 -1.42 -28.60
CA GLU A 315 -13.67 -2.14 -29.83
C GLU A 315 -14.55 -3.38 -29.92
N ILE A 316 -15.33 -3.47 -30.98
CA ILE A 316 -16.20 -4.60 -31.21
C ILE A 316 -15.84 -5.18 -32.58
N ASN A 317 -15.40 -6.44 -32.61
CA ASN A 317 -15.19 -7.16 -33.86
C ASN A 317 -16.55 -7.46 -34.50
N LYS A 318 -16.59 -7.37 -35.83
CA LYS A 318 -17.83 -7.77 -36.55
C LYS A 318 -18.22 -9.18 -36.19
N ALA A 319 -19.34 -9.29 -35.50
CA ALA A 319 -19.88 -10.57 -35.09
C ALA A 319 -20.63 -11.21 -36.23
N LYS A 320 -20.39 -12.51 -36.45
CA LYS A 320 -21.08 -13.34 -37.42
C LYS A 320 -21.73 -14.53 -36.73
N ALA A 321 -22.89 -14.95 -37.25
CA ALA A 321 -23.56 -16.15 -36.78
C ALA A 321 -22.75 -17.42 -37.11
N PRO A 322 -22.88 -18.52 -36.34
CA PRO A 322 -23.67 -18.58 -35.11
C PRO A 322 -22.93 -17.98 -33.91
N LEU A 323 -23.66 -17.28 -33.04
CA LEU A 323 -23.19 -16.78 -31.75
C LEU A 323 -24.07 -17.32 -30.65
N LYS A 324 -23.53 -17.49 -29.46
CA LYS A 324 -24.24 -17.85 -28.24
C LYS A 324 -23.94 -16.84 -27.13
N SER A 325 -24.81 -16.82 -26.13
CA SER A 325 -24.64 -15.96 -24.96
C SER A 325 -23.30 -16.22 -24.29
N GLY A 326 -22.57 -15.18 -24.00
CA GLY A 326 -21.24 -15.23 -23.39
C GLY A 326 -20.07 -15.18 -24.39
N ASP A 327 -20.33 -15.22 -25.70
CA ASP A 327 -19.28 -15.07 -26.71
C ASP A 327 -18.66 -13.66 -26.62
N ILE A 328 -17.33 -13.59 -26.70
CA ILE A 328 -16.59 -12.33 -26.65
C ILE A 328 -16.51 -11.74 -28.06
N VAL A 329 -16.93 -10.49 -28.22
CA VAL A 329 -16.95 -9.78 -29.51
C VAL A 329 -16.03 -8.54 -29.56
N GLY A 330 -15.29 -8.27 -28.46
CA GLY A 330 -14.36 -7.13 -28.46
C GLY A 330 -13.60 -6.92 -27.16
#